data_9f432ade28526a712101a52823777508
#
_entry.id   9f432ade28526a712101a52823777508
#
_cell.length_a   1.000
_cell.length_b   1.000
_cell.length_c   1.000
_cell.angle_alpha   90.00
_cell.angle_beta   90.00
_cell.angle_gamma   90.00
#
_symmetry.space_group_name_H-M   'P 1'
#
loop_
_entity.id
_entity.type
_entity.pdbx_description
1 polymer ?
#
loop_
_entity_poly.entity_id
_entity_poly.type
_entity_poly.pdbx_seq_one_letter_code
_entity_poly.pdbx_strand_id
1 'polypeptide(L)'
;MTTPSPPAWLAANPRARRAQKFGDAQRFVINPNGIPELCEELKACPAHKPTPLYALPALAAQLGLGALRVKDESQRFGFGAFKALGGVLAVHDVLASAASEAHHATPGFESLMKGEHRDITAGFVFTTASSGNHGRSVAAGAKLFGNRCVVFLPKFTSAAKEAAIRQRGAEVIRVDGDYDTAVAECRRQAEAKGWTIISDTSWEGYDSVPRSVMRGYTVLVEEIVRQWPEAPTHVFVQAGVGGLAAAVIGYLWAVLPKRPTFIVVEPASADCWFQSNLLGKPALASGNADTQMGGLACREISPV
;
A
#
# COMPACT_ATOMS: atom_id res chain seq x y z
N MET A 1 23.71 17.45 22.94
CA MET A 1 22.52 17.34 23.82
C MET A 1 21.45 16.64 23.02
N THR A 2 21.18 15.37 23.33
CA THR A 2 20.08 14.63 22.71
C THR A 2 18.77 15.16 23.30
N THR A 3 17.93 15.78 22.48
CA THR A 3 16.55 16.08 22.87
C THR A 3 15.89 14.78 23.32
N PRO A 4 15.26 14.73 24.52
CA PRO A 4 14.55 13.54 24.94
C PRO A 4 13.46 13.21 23.89
N SER A 5 13.40 11.95 23.47
CA SER A 5 12.31 11.48 22.59
C SER A 5 10.97 11.77 23.28
N PRO A 6 9.96 12.30 22.57
CA PRO A 6 8.65 12.48 23.16
C PRO A 6 8.13 11.13 23.67
N PRO A 7 7.32 11.13 24.75
CA PRO A 7 6.79 9.89 25.30
C PRO A 7 5.98 9.15 24.24
N ALA A 8 6.23 7.84 24.10
CA ALA A 8 5.39 6.99 23.28
C ALA A 8 4.04 6.80 24.00
N TRP A 9 2.94 7.08 23.31
CA TRP A 9 1.60 6.80 23.81
C TRP A 9 1.13 5.45 23.30
N LEU A 10 0.51 4.67 24.17
CA LEU A 10 -0.12 3.40 23.81
C LEU A 10 -1.58 3.43 24.24
N ALA A 11 -2.48 3.19 23.28
CA ALA A 11 -3.90 2.99 23.56
C ALA A 11 -4.35 1.59 23.14
N ALA A 12 -4.97 0.87 24.07
CA ALA A 12 -5.66 -0.36 23.73
C ALA A 12 -6.94 -0.01 22.94
N ASN A 13 -7.28 -0.84 21.93
CA ASN A 13 -8.57 -0.71 21.26
C ASN A 13 -9.65 -1.40 22.09
N PRO A 14 -10.57 -0.67 22.75
CA PRO A 14 -11.63 -1.25 23.58
C PRO A 14 -12.67 -2.02 22.76
N ARG A 15 -12.70 -1.83 21.43
CA ARG A 15 -13.59 -2.53 20.51
C ARG A 15 -12.97 -3.79 19.92
N ALA A 16 -11.70 -4.09 20.25
CA ALA A 16 -11.02 -5.28 19.74
C ALA A 16 -11.69 -6.56 20.26
N ARG A 17 -12.26 -7.35 19.38
CA ARG A 17 -12.91 -8.63 19.70
C ARG A 17 -11.98 -9.77 19.31
N ARG A 18 -11.17 -10.25 20.25
CA ARG A 18 -10.18 -11.32 19.98
C ARG A 18 -10.82 -12.63 19.52
N ALA A 19 -12.02 -12.94 20.01
CA ALA A 19 -12.76 -14.15 19.64
C ALA A 19 -13.48 -14.04 18.28
N GLN A 20 -13.54 -12.84 17.68
CA GLN A 20 -14.18 -12.66 16.37
C GLN A 20 -13.40 -13.42 15.31
N LYS A 21 -14.10 -14.26 14.55
CA LYS A 21 -13.56 -14.96 13.39
C LYS A 21 -13.44 -14.01 12.19
N PHE A 22 -12.53 -14.31 11.29
CA PHE A 22 -12.45 -13.64 10.00
C PHE A 22 -13.70 -13.96 9.18
N GLY A 23 -14.45 -12.95 8.78
CA GLY A 23 -15.72 -13.09 8.09
C GLY A 23 -15.83 -12.22 6.83
N ASP A 24 -17.05 -12.11 6.30
CA ASP A 24 -17.26 -11.46 5.00
C ASP A 24 -16.92 -9.96 5.00
N ALA A 25 -17.18 -9.26 6.10
CA ALA A 25 -16.81 -7.84 6.21
C ALA A 25 -15.29 -7.63 6.12
N GLN A 26 -14.50 -8.52 6.71
CA GLN A 26 -13.04 -8.48 6.59
C GLN A 26 -12.58 -8.93 5.20
N ARG A 27 -13.24 -9.95 4.65
CA ARG A 27 -12.96 -10.50 3.32
C ARG A 27 -13.25 -9.50 2.21
N PHE A 28 -14.24 -8.63 2.41
CA PHE A 28 -14.52 -7.53 1.50
C PHE A 28 -13.32 -6.57 1.35
N VAL A 29 -12.60 -6.31 2.44
CA VAL A 29 -11.43 -5.42 2.43
C VAL A 29 -10.17 -6.18 1.99
N ILE A 30 -9.89 -7.33 2.61
CA ILE A 30 -8.74 -8.18 2.31
C ILE A 30 -9.24 -9.60 2.03
N ASN A 31 -9.32 -9.96 0.76
CA ASN A 31 -9.61 -11.33 0.36
C ASN A 31 -8.29 -12.15 0.35
N PRO A 32 -8.14 -13.16 1.22
CA PRO A 32 -6.94 -13.98 1.26
C PRO A 32 -6.83 -14.97 0.11
N ASN A 33 -7.96 -15.24 -0.59
CA ASN A 33 -7.98 -16.21 -1.68
C ASN A 33 -7.18 -15.70 -2.87
N GLY A 34 -6.43 -16.59 -3.52
CA GLY A 34 -5.64 -16.27 -4.70
C GLY A 34 -4.32 -15.52 -4.41
N ILE A 35 -3.97 -15.28 -3.14
CA ILE A 35 -2.70 -14.60 -2.81
C ILE A 35 -1.48 -15.53 -2.99
N PRO A 36 -1.53 -16.81 -2.59
CA PRO A 36 -0.47 -17.75 -2.91
C PRO A 36 -0.20 -17.87 -4.41
N GLU A 37 -1.25 -17.94 -5.22
CA GLU A 37 -1.19 -17.99 -6.69
C GLU A 37 -0.61 -16.70 -7.27
N LEU A 38 -1.03 -15.54 -6.77
CA LEU A 38 -0.46 -14.25 -7.15
C LEU A 38 1.04 -14.17 -6.88
N CYS A 39 1.52 -14.71 -5.75
CA CYS A 39 2.94 -14.79 -5.46
C CYS A 39 3.71 -15.66 -6.48
N GLU A 40 3.09 -16.73 -6.99
CA GLU A 40 3.69 -17.55 -8.04
C GLU A 40 3.71 -16.80 -9.38
N GLU A 41 2.62 -16.15 -9.76
CA GLU A 41 2.52 -15.35 -10.98
C GLU A 41 3.54 -14.20 -11.01
N LEU A 42 3.80 -13.56 -9.88
CA LEU A 42 4.79 -12.48 -9.77
C LEU A 42 6.22 -12.94 -10.05
N LYS A 43 6.52 -14.25 -10.01
CA LYS A 43 7.84 -14.78 -10.41
C LYS A 43 8.15 -14.53 -11.88
N ALA A 44 7.13 -14.35 -12.72
CA ALA A 44 7.29 -13.96 -14.11
C ALA A 44 7.84 -12.52 -14.27
N CYS A 45 7.69 -11.66 -13.25
CA CYS A 45 8.23 -10.31 -13.27
C CYS A 45 9.75 -10.32 -12.94
N PRO A 46 10.63 -9.95 -13.87
CA PRO A 46 12.09 -10.01 -13.63
C PRO A 46 12.57 -9.14 -12.46
N ALA A 47 11.81 -8.09 -12.13
CA ALA A 47 12.13 -7.18 -11.04
C ALA A 47 11.61 -7.67 -9.68
N HIS A 48 10.74 -8.70 -9.66
CA HIS A 48 10.19 -9.24 -8.41
C HIS A 48 11.14 -10.27 -7.80
N LYS A 49 11.42 -10.06 -6.50
CA LYS A 49 12.09 -11.05 -5.65
C LYS A 49 11.45 -10.99 -4.27
N PRO A 50 11.25 -12.13 -3.60
CA PRO A 50 10.88 -12.12 -2.19
C PRO A 50 11.92 -11.32 -1.39
N THR A 51 11.44 -10.44 -0.52
CA THR A 51 12.32 -9.65 0.33
C THR A 51 12.68 -10.43 1.60
N PRO A 52 13.82 -10.11 2.26
CA PRO A 52 14.26 -10.87 3.42
C PRO A 52 13.40 -10.61 4.66
N LEU A 53 13.26 -11.63 5.49
CA LEU A 53 12.76 -11.54 6.86
C LEU A 53 13.94 -11.77 7.81
N TYR A 54 14.55 -10.69 8.29
CA TYR A 54 15.72 -10.76 9.15
C TYR A 54 15.37 -11.21 10.57
N ALA A 55 16.11 -12.16 11.10
CA ALA A 55 16.09 -12.50 12.52
C ALA A 55 17.09 -11.61 13.28
N LEU A 56 16.69 -11.06 14.42
CA LEU A 56 17.46 -10.18 15.26
C LEU A 56 17.68 -10.80 16.68
N PRO A 57 18.43 -11.92 16.79
CA PRO A 57 18.51 -12.68 18.04
C PRO A 57 19.18 -11.90 19.19
N ALA A 58 20.21 -11.10 18.89
CA ALA A 58 20.86 -10.30 19.91
C ALA A 58 19.93 -9.22 20.51
N LEU A 59 19.17 -8.55 19.65
CA LEU A 59 18.19 -7.56 20.09
C LEU A 59 17.01 -8.21 20.82
N ALA A 60 16.55 -9.38 20.36
CA ALA A 60 15.52 -10.13 21.04
C ALA A 60 15.95 -10.49 22.48
N ALA A 61 17.17 -11.00 22.66
CA ALA A 61 17.73 -11.32 23.98
C ALA A 61 17.81 -10.07 24.89
N GLN A 62 18.29 -8.94 24.37
CA GLN A 62 18.34 -7.67 25.14
C GLN A 62 16.97 -7.22 25.62
N LEU A 63 15.94 -7.45 24.82
CA LEU A 63 14.55 -7.06 25.11
C LEU A 63 13.77 -8.13 25.89
N GLY A 64 14.37 -9.28 26.23
CA GLY A 64 13.70 -10.39 26.89
C GLY A 64 12.63 -11.06 26.03
N LEU A 65 12.76 -11.02 24.70
CA LEU A 65 11.84 -11.62 23.74
C LEU A 65 12.33 -13.00 23.27
N GLY A 66 11.42 -13.93 23.01
CA GLY A 66 11.75 -15.23 22.45
C GLY A 66 12.30 -15.15 21.02
N ALA A 67 11.75 -14.27 20.20
CA ALA A 67 12.23 -13.98 18.85
C ALA A 67 11.81 -12.57 18.43
N LEU A 68 12.63 -11.94 17.58
CA LEU A 68 12.32 -10.68 16.90
C LEU A 68 12.71 -10.82 15.43
N ARG A 69 11.78 -10.51 14.54
CA ARG A 69 12.01 -10.52 13.09
C ARG A 69 11.55 -9.25 12.43
N VAL A 70 12.23 -8.84 11.37
CA VAL A 70 11.91 -7.62 10.59
C VAL A 70 11.80 -7.98 9.11
N LYS A 71 10.65 -7.73 8.51
CA LYS A 71 10.45 -7.80 7.07
C LYS A 71 11.01 -6.53 6.43
N ASP A 72 12.05 -6.68 5.63
CA ASP A 72 12.75 -5.55 5.00
C ASP A 72 12.31 -5.36 3.56
N GLU A 73 11.48 -4.36 3.33
CA GLU A 73 10.97 -3.99 2.00
C GLU A 73 11.87 -2.98 1.25
N SER A 74 13.08 -2.69 1.75
CA SER A 74 13.98 -1.71 1.15
C SER A 74 14.46 -2.09 -0.27
N GLN A 75 14.39 -3.37 -0.63
CA GLN A 75 14.80 -3.88 -1.94
C GLN A 75 13.62 -4.21 -2.88
N ARG A 76 12.38 -4.01 -2.44
CA ARG A 76 11.20 -4.36 -3.25
C ARG A 76 11.23 -3.65 -4.61
N PHE A 77 11.32 -4.42 -5.70
CA PHE A 77 11.42 -3.94 -7.10
C PHE A 77 12.50 -2.86 -7.34
N GLY A 78 13.49 -2.74 -6.45
CA GLY A 78 14.48 -1.65 -6.51
C GLY A 78 13.90 -0.25 -6.21
N PHE A 79 12.77 -0.16 -5.50
CA PHE A 79 12.12 1.10 -5.17
C PHE A 79 12.49 1.67 -3.81
N GLY A 80 13.01 0.84 -2.92
CA GLY A 80 13.24 1.23 -1.52
C GLY A 80 11.97 1.31 -0.68
N ALA A 81 10.87 0.67 -1.12
CA ALA A 81 9.59 0.75 -0.40
C ALA A 81 8.60 -0.34 -0.81
N PHE A 82 7.82 -0.83 0.16
CA PHE A 82 6.73 -1.80 -0.02
C PHE A 82 5.64 -1.32 -1.00
N LYS A 83 5.44 -0.01 -1.13
CA LYS A 83 4.40 0.59 -1.99
C LYS A 83 4.52 0.17 -3.46
N ALA A 84 5.70 -0.32 -3.87
CA ALA A 84 5.91 -0.90 -5.20
C ALA A 84 4.91 -2.03 -5.51
N LEU A 85 4.57 -2.87 -4.55
CA LEU A 85 3.59 -3.95 -4.72
C LEU A 85 2.19 -3.40 -5.03
N GLY A 86 1.72 -2.43 -4.24
CA GLY A 86 0.34 -1.95 -4.34
C GLY A 86 0.03 -1.26 -5.67
N GLY A 87 0.89 -0.33 -6.13
CA GLY A 87 0.63 0.39 -7.38
C GLY A 87 0.77 -0.48 -8.62
N VAL A 88 1.77 -1.38 -8.65
CA VAL A 88 1.94 -2.34 -9.76
C VAL A 88 0.74 -3.27 -9.87
N LEU A 89 0.28 -3.84 -8.73
CA LEU A 89 -0.83 -4.78 -8.75
C LEU A 89 -2.19 -4.11 -8.94
N ALA A 90 -2.38 -2.87 -8.50
CA ALA A 90 -3.59 -2.14 -8.83
C ALA A 90 -3.72 -1.85 -10.33
N VAL A 91 -2.61 -1.50 -10.99
CA VAL A 91 -2.60 -1.38 -12.47
C VAL A 91 -2.91 -2.72 -13.13
N HIS A 92 -2.26 -3.80 -12.69
CA HIS A 92 -2.54 -5.16 -13.16
C HIS A 92 -4.04 -5.50 -13.05
N ASP A 93 -4.63 -5.31 -11.87
CA ASP A 93 -6.02 -5.71 -11.59
C ASP A 93 -7.02 -4.94 -12.46
N VAL A 94 -6.77 -3.65 -12.72
CA VAL A 94 -7.59 -2.85 -13.65
C VAL A 94 -7.52 -3.42 -15.06
N LEU A 95 -6.32 -3.72 -15.56
CA LEU A 95 -6.14 -4.28 -16.90
C LEU A 95 -6.71 -5.70 -17.01
N ALA A 96 -6.51 -6.52 -15.97
CA ALA A 96 -7.04 -7.88 -15.91
C ALA A 96 -8.58 -7.90 -15.91
N SER A 97 -9.20 -6.98 -15.17
CA SER A 97 -10.67 -6.84 -15.15
C SER A 97 -11.20 -6.48 -16.55
N ALA A 98 -10.62 -5.46 -17.18
CA ALA A 98 -11.05 -5.03 -18.51
C ALA A 98 -10.89 -6.14 -19.57
N ALA A 99 -9.78 -6.85 -19.55
CA ALA A 99 -9.55 -7.96 -20.47
C ALA A 99 -10.47 -9.16 -20.16
N SER A 100 -10.75 -9.43 -18.89
CA SER A 100 -11.68 -10.48 -18.48
C SER A 100 -13.11 -10.21 -18.94
N GLU A 101 -13.56 -8.96 -18.86
CA GLU A 101 -14.88 -8.55 -19.35
C GLU A 101 -15.01 -8.71 -20.86
N ALA A 102 -13.94 -8.41 -21.61
CA ALA A 102 -13.94 -8.50 -23.07
C ALA A 102 -13.77 -9.94 -23.60
N HIS A 103 -12.90 -10.72 -22.98
CA HIS A 103 -12.52 -12.06 -23.48
C HIS A 103 -13.10 -13.22 -22.68
N HIS A 104 -13.88 -12.96 -21.62
CA HIS A 104 -14.45 -13.96 -20.69
C HIS A 104 -13.41 -14.89 -20.05
N ALA A 105 -12.17 -14.42 -19.94
CA ALA A 105 -11.06 -15.14 -19.32
C ALA A 105 -10.13 -14.14 -18.60
N THR A 106 -9.83 -14.40 -17.35
CA THR A 106 -8.92 -13.53 -16.57
C THR A 106 -7.48 -13.79 -16.99
N PRO A 107 -6.78 -12.80 -17.56
CA PRO A 107 -5.37 -12.96 -17.93
C PRO A 107 -4.49 -13.06 -16.71
N GLY A 108 -3.45 -13.88 -16.78
CA GLY A 108 -2.39 -13.90 -15.79
C GLY A 108 -1.45 -12.70 -15.91
N PHE A 109 -0.65 -12.50 -14.88
CA PHE A 109 0.32 -11.39 -14.81
C PHE A 109 1.29 -11.39 -16.00
N GLU A 110 1.80 -12.57 -16.38
CA GLU A 110 2.76 -12.72 -17.46
C GLU A 110 2.17 -12.37 -18.84
N SER A 111 0.93 -12.79 -19.13
CA SER A 111 0.28 -12.50 -20.40
C SER A 111 0.01 -11.01 -20.61
N LEU A 112 -0.41 -10.31 -19.55
CA LEU A 112 -0.55 -8.85 -19.57
C LEU A 112 0.81 -8.16 -19.76
N MET A 113 1.85 -8.63 -19.10
CA MET A 113 3.20 -8.08 -19.22
C MET A 113 3.78 -8.28 -20.63
N LYS A 114 3.49 -9.41 -21.27
CA LYS A 114 3.85 -9.69 -22.67
C LYS A 114 3.03 -8.91 -23.69
N GLY A 115 1.96 -8.26 -23.26
CA GLY A 115 1.08 -7.49 -24.14
C GLY A 115 0.11 -8.33 -24.98
N GLU A 116 -0.20 -9.55 -24.55
CA GLU A 116 -1.12 -10.46 -25.27
C GLU A 116 -2.57 -9.94 -25.32
N HIS A 117 -2.91 -8.93 -24.48
CA HIS A 117 -4.23 -8.31 -24.41
C HIS A 117 -4.21 -6.82 -24.78
N ARG A 118 -3.27 -6.40 -25.66
CA ARG A 118 -3.11 -4.99 -26.04
C ARG A 118 -4.28 -4.43 -26.84
N ASP A 119 -5.06 -5.25 -27.51
CA ASP A 119 -6.31 -4.89 -28.16
C ASP A 119 -7.29 -4.19 -27.21
N ILE A 120 -7.35 -4.63 -25.95
CA ILE A 120 -8.18 -4.01 -24.89
C ILE A 120 -7.38 -3.03 -24.05
N THR A 121 -6.15 -3.39 -23.65
CA THR A 121 -5.41 -2.67 -22.60
C THR A 121 -4.63 -1.46 -23.10
N ALA A 122 -4.37 -1.32 -24.41
CA ALA A 122 -3.52 -0.25 -24.96
C ALA A 122 -4.07 1.16 -24.73
N GLY A 123 -5.39 1.31 -24.66
CA GLY A 123 -6.05 2.62 -24.48
C GLY A 123 -6.01 3.18 -23.06
N PHE A 124 -5.64 2.37 -22.06
CA PHE A 124 -5.62 2.84 -20.68
C PHE A 124 -4.50 3.85 -20.43
N VAL A 125 -4.86 4.95 -19.81
CA VAL A 125 -3.92 5.94 -19.25
C VAL A 125 -4.14 5.99 -17.75
N PHE A 126 -3.10 5.67 -16.99
CA PHE A 126 -3.17 5.69 -15.52
C PHE A 126 -2.75 7.04 -14.98
N THR A 127 -3.40 7.46 -13.89
CA THR A 127 -3.05 8.73 -13.25
C THR A 127 -3.13 8.64 -11.73
N THR A 128 -2.35 9.48 -11.06
CA THR A 128 -2.36 9.62 -9.59
C THR A 128 -1.79 10.97 -9.19
N ALA A 129 -2.15 11.43 -7.98
CA ALA A 129 -1.54 12.60 -7.35
C ALA A 129 -0.68 12.15 -6.17
N SER A 130 0.62 11.92 -6.41
CA SER A 130 1.54 11.51 -5.36
C SER A 130 2.99 11.80 -5.73
N SER A 131 3.68 12.59 -4.90
CA SER A 131 5.12 12.85 -5.05
C SER A 131 6.02 11.77 -4.43
N GLY A 132 5.42 10.76 -3.80
CA GLY A 132 6.11 9.73 -3.04
C GLY A 132 6.18 8.37 -3.75
N ASN A 133 6.34 7.34 -2.92
CA ASN A 133 6.51 5.95 -3.38
C ASN A 133 5.27 5.40 -4.10
N HIS A 134 4.06 5.89 -3.79
CA HIS A 134 2.84 5.48 -4.50
C HIS A 134 2.87 5.95 -5.97
N GLY A 135 3.15 7.23 -6.23
CA GLY A 135 3.26 7.74 -7.61
C GLY A 135 4.33 7.02 -8.43
N ARG A 136 5.50 6.74 -7.81
CA ARG A 136 6.56 5.93 -8.44
C ARG A 136 6.10 4.51 -8.76
N SER A 137 5.30 3.89 -7.88
CA SER A 137 4.77 2.55 -8.05
C SER A 137 3.75 2.46 -9.19
N VAL A 138 2.81 3.41 -9.26
CA VAL A 138 1.83 3.49 -10.36
C VAL A 138 2.54 3.70 -11.70
N ALA A 139 3.51 4.62 -11.75
CA ALA A 139 4.33 4.86 -12.94
C ALA A 139 5.03 3.59 -13.43
N ALA A 140 5.62 2.83 -12.52
CA ALA A 140 6.31 1.58 -12.88
C ALA A 140 5.33 0.47 -13.30
N GLY A 141 4.17 0.35 -12.65
CA GLY A 141 3.14 -0.58 -13.06
C GLY A 141 2.64 -0.28 -14.47
N ALA A 142 2.29 0.97 -14.75
CA ALA A 142 1.88 1.39 -16.09
C ALA A 142 2.98 1.09 -17.14
N LYS A 143 4.22 1.41 -16.85
CA LYS A 143 5.36 1.11 -17.74
C LYS A 143 5.53 -0.40 -17.97
N LEU A 144 5.39 -1.20 -16.91
CA LEU A 144 5.54 -2.66 -16.99
C LEU A 144 4.54 -3.29 -17.97
N PHE A 145 3.31 -2.79 -17.98
CA PHE A 145 2.25 -3.25 -18.86
C PHE A 145 2.13 -2.43 -20.16
N GLY A 146 3.10 -1.54 -20.44
CA GLY A 146 3.16 -0.77 -21.70
C GLY A 146 2.11 0.34 -21.80
N ASN A 147 1.63 0.87 -20.69
CA ASN A 147 0.62 1.92 -20.63
C ASN A 147 1.22 3.29 -20.28
N ARG A 148 0.54 4.36 -20.66
CA ARG A 148 0.88 5.73 -20.24
C ARG A 148 0.53 5.93 -18.77
N CYS A 149 1.33 6.75 -18.11
CA CYS A 149 1.06 7.23 -16.75
C CYS A 149 1.29 8.73 -16.66
N VAL A 150 0.36 9.44 -16.01
CA VAL A 150 0.44 10.87 -15.73
C VAL A 150 0.37 11.08 -14.23
N VAL A 151 1.37 11.72 -13.64
CA VAL A 151 1.44 11.97 -12.19
C VAL A 151 1.34 13.47 -11.93
N PHE A 152 0.37 13.83 -11.09
CA PHE A 152 0.16 15.21 -10.66
C PHE A 152 0.95 15.50 -9.39
N LEU A 153 1.70 16.60 -9.39
CA LEU A 153 2.54 17.01 -8.27
C LEU A 153 2.25 18.45 -7.86
N PRO A 154 2.26 18.75 -6.55
CA PRO A 154 2.26 20.13 -6.07
C PRO A 154 3.43 20.93 -6.65
N LYS A 155 3.26 22.23 -6.85
CA LYS A 155 4.25 23.16 -7.40
C LYS A 155 5.62 23.05 -6.74
N PHE A 156 5.65 22.94 -5.42
CA PHE A 156 6.88 22.92 -4.63
C PHE A 156 7.49 21.53 -4.40
N THR A 157 7.03 20.53 -5.14
CA THR A 157 7.67 19.21 -5.09
C THR A 157 9.14 19.33 -5.54
N SER A 158 10.08 18.73 -4.80
CA SER A 158 11.49 18.79 -5.13
C SER A 158 11.78 18.14 -6.50
N ALA A 159 12.77 18.68 -7.21
CA ALA A 159 13.21 18.15 -8.50
C ALA A 159 13.65 16.68 -8.42
N ALA A 160 14.23 16.26 -7.31
CA ALA A 160 14.64 14.87 -7.10
C ALA A 160 13.44 13.90 -7.05
N LYS A 161 12.33 14.29 -6.37
CA LYS A 161 11.10 13.49 -6.35
C LYS A 161 10.46 13.39 -7.73
N GLU A 162 10.39 14.49 -8.46
CA GLU A 162 9.89 14.49 -9.84
C GLU A 162 10.74 13.63 -10.75
N ALA A 163 12.09 13.78 -10.72
CA ALA A 163 13.01 12.97 -11.51
C ALA A 163 12.84 11.47 -11.24
N ALA A 164 12.66 11.08 -9.98
CA ALA A 164 12.43 9.68 -9.60
C ALA A 164 11.13 9.10 -10.18
N ILE A 165 10.09 9.91 -10.36
CA ILE A 165 8.83 9.50 -11.01
C ILE A 165 9.01 9.40 -12.52
N ARG A 166 9.64 10.41 -13.16
CA ARG A 166 9.93 10.41 -14.61
C ARG A 166 10.80 9.23 -15.03
N GLN A 167 11.80 8.86 -14.22
CA GLN A 167 12.64 7.67 -14.46
C GLN A 167 11.81 6.36 -14.51
N ARG A 168 10.65 6.33 -13.88
CA ARG A 168 9.72 5.19 -13.96
C ARG A 168 8.77 5.25 -15.15
N GLY A 169 8.93 6.24 -16.05
CA GLY A 169 8.22 6.34 -17.32
C GLY A 169 6.96 7.20 -17.28
N ALA A 170 6.67 7.89 -16.19
CA ALA A 170 5.49 8.77 -16.12
C ALA A 170 5.77 10.16 -16.69
N GLU A 171 4.74 10.72 -17.30
CA GLU A 171 4.62 12.16 -17.51
C GLU A 171 4.29 12.83 -16.17
N VAL A 172 4.82 14.01 -15.94
CA VAL A 172 4.55 14.75 -14.70
C VAL A 172 3.95 16.10 -15.03
N ILE A 173 2.82 16.40 -14.38
CA ILE A 173 2.16 17.70 -14.41
C ILE A 173 2.32 18.36 -13.05
N ARG A 174 2.95 19.55 -13.01
CA ARG A 174 2.99 20.39 -11.82
C ARG A 174 1.75 21.25 -11.74
N VAL A 175 1.09 21.22 -10.58
CA VAL A 175 -0.09 22.01 -10.30
C VAL A 175 0.30 23.18 -9.41
N ASP A 176 -0.18 24.38 -9.73
CA ASP A 176 0.07 25.58 -8.93
C ASP A 176 -0.82 25.56 -7.68
N GLY A 177 -0.35 24.89 -6.64
CA GLY A 177 -1.05 24.66 -5.40
C GLY A 177 -0.38 23.61 -4.52
N ASP A 178 -1.09 23.19 -3.50
CA ASP A 178 -0.71 22.17 -2.54
C ASP A 178 -1.08 20.74 -3.01
N TYR A 179 -1.03 19.79 -2.09
CA TYR A 179 -1.39 18.40 -2.36
C TYR A 179 -2.87 18.24 -2.72
N ASP A 180 -3.77 18.92 -2.02
CA ASP A 180 -5.21 18.81 -2.23
C ASP A 180 -5.61 19.39 -3.60
N THR A 181 -4.97 20.47 -4.00
CA THR A 181 -5.10 21.06 -5.34
C THR A 181 -4.64 20.09 -6.43
N ALA A 182 -3.51 19.38 -6.21
CA ALA A 182 -3.02 18.38 -7.14
C ALA A 182 -3.97 17.18 -7.26
N VAL A 183 -4.57 16.74 -6.15
CA VAL A 183 -5.59 15.68 -6.13
C VAL A 183 -6.84 16.10 -6.90
N ALA A 184 -7.34 17.31 -6.67
CA ALA A 184 -8.51 17.84 -7.36
C ALA A 184 -8.28 17.95 -8.88
N GLU A 185 -7.11 18.44 -9.30
CA GLU A 185 -6.76 18.56 -10.72
C GLU A 185 -6.58 17.18 -11.39
N CYS A 186 -5.98 16.21 -10.66
CA CYS A 186 -5.88 14.81 -11.11
C CYS A 186 -7.26 14.23 -11.40
N ARG A 187 -8.22 14.40 -10.48
CA ARG A 187 -9.61 13.93 -10.64
C ARG A 187 -10.29 14.60 -11.83
N ARG A 188 -10.20 15.93 -11.92
CA ARG A 188 -10.80 16.70 -13.01
C ARG A 188 -10.28 16.28 -14.38
N GLN A 189 -8.96 16.09 -14.53
CA GLN A 189 -8.40 15.66 -15.81
C GLN A 189 -8.69 14.19 -16.11
N ALA A 190 -8.71 13.33 -15.10
CA ALA A 190 -9.08 11.93 -15.27
C ALA A 190 -10.51 11.80 -15.82
N GLU A 191 -11.45 12.51 -15.21
CA GLU A 191 -12.84 12.53 -15.67
C GLU A 191 -12.97 13.06 -17.10
N ALA A 192 -12.36 14.22 -17.39
CA ALA A 192 -12.44 14.85 -18.70
C ALA A 192 -11.81 14.04 -19.84
N LYS A 193 -10.82 13.20 -19.54
CA LYS A 193 -10.02 12.48 -20.54
C LYS A 193 -10.21 10.95 -20.49
N GLY A 194 -11.07 10.43 -19.62
CA GLY A 194 -11.29 9.02 -19.43
C GLY A 194 -10.06 8.28 -18.88
N TRP A 195 -9.24 8.95 -18.05
CA TRP A 195 -8.06 8.31 -17.43
C TRP A 195 -8.44 7.55 -16.16
N THR A 196 -7.74 6.47 -15.89
CA THR A 196 -7.97 5.65 -14.70
C THR A 196 -7.12 6.14 -13.55
N ILE A 197 -7.76 6.60 -12.48
CA ILE A 197 -7.07 7.01 -11.25
C ILE A 197 -6.61 5.74 -10.50
N ILE A 198 -5.37 5.75 -10.03
CA ILE A 198 -4.84 4.75 -9.07
C ILE A 198 -4.47 5.48 -7.78
N SER A 199 -5.38 5.44 -6.79
CA SER A 199 -5.17 6.01 -5.46
C SER A 199 -5.03 4.92 -4.40
N ASP A 200 -4.22 5.16 -3.38
CA ASP A 200 -4.09 4.30 -2.19
C ASP A 200 -5.01 4.74 -1.03
N THR A 201 -5.88 5.71 -1.29
CA THR A 201 -6.91 6.22 -0.37
C THR A 201 -8.26 6.09 -1.03
N SER A 202 -9.26 5.59 -0.30
CA SER A 202 -10.64 5.43 -0.76
C SER A 202 -11.48 6.69 -0.49
N TRP A 203 -12.59 6.79 -1.19
CA TRP A 203 -13.68 7.73 -0.93
C TRP A 203 -15.00 7.11 -1.38
N GLU A 204 -16.12 7.78 -1.15
CA GLU A 204 -17.44 7.28 -1.54
C GLU A 204 -17.50 6.95 -3.04
N GLY A 205 -17.86 5.71 -3.37
CA GLY A 205 -17.88 5.19 -4.74
C GLY A 205 -16.52 4.79 -5.34
N TYR A 206 -15.42 4.95 -4.58
CA TYR A 206 -14.08 4.57 -5.03
C TYR A 206 -13.36 3.75 -3.96
N ASP A 207 -13.58 2.44 -3.98
CA ASP A 207 -12.98 1.51 -3.03
C ASP A 207 -12.26 0.31 -3.68
N SER A 208 -12.64 -0.05 -4.91
CA SER A 208 -12.09 -1.21 -5.62
C SER A 208 -10.58 -1.10 -5.86
N VAL A 209 -10.12 0.04 -6.38
CA VAL A 209 -8.69 0.28 -6.64
C VAL A 209 -7.87 0.34 -5.34
N PRO A 210 -8.27 1.07 -4.27
CA PRO A 210 -7.60 0.97 -2.98
C PRO A 210 -7.53 -0.45 -2.42
N ARG A 211 -8.56 -1.28 -2.61
CA ARG A 211 -8.52 -2.71 -2.24
C ARG A 211 -7.52 -3.51 -3.08
N SER A 212 -7.41 -3.23 -4.38
CA SER A 212 -6.35 -3.81 -5.22
C SER A 212 -4.95 -3.40 -4.77
N VAL A 213 -4.76 -2.13 -4.35
CA VAL A 213 -3.51 -1.67 -3.75
C VAL A 213 -3.19 -2.47 -2.47
N MET A 214 -4.17 -2.64 -1.58
CA MET A 214 -4.02 -3.44 -0.35
C MET A 214 -3.78 -4.92 -0.66
N ARG A 215 -4.47 -5.48 -1.66
CA ARG A 215 -4.21 -6.84 -2.15
C ARG A 215 -2.75 -6.99 -2.57
N GLY A 216 -2.18 -6.01 -3.23
CA GLY A 216 -0.76 -6.00 -3.55
C GLY A 216 0.14 -6.11 -2.31
N TYR A 217 -0.20 -5.42 -1.24
CA TYR A 217 0.57 -5.49 0.01
C TYR A 217 0.48 -6.85 0.70
N THR A 218 -0.56 -7.65 0.47
CA THR A 218 -0.64 -9.00 1.06
C THR A 218 0.47 -9.93 0.57
N VAL A 219 1.09 -9.67 -0.57
CA VAL A 219 2.23 -10.44 -1.10
C VAL A 219 3.39 -10.48 -0.10
N LEU A 220 3.76 -9.32 0.48
CA LEU A 220 4.82 -9.30 1.51
C LEU A 220 4.44 -10.10 2.75
N VAL A 221 3.14 -10.18 3.06
CA VAL A 221 2.64 -10.91 4.23
C VAL A 221 2.65 -12.41 3.98
N GLU A 222 2.27 -12.86 2.79
CA GLU A 222 2.40 -14.25 2.37
C GLU A 222 3.86 -14.69 2.37
N GLU A 223 4.78 -13.83 1.93
CA GLU A 223 6.22 -14.11 2.05
C GLU A 223 6.65 -14.29 3.51
N ILE A 224 6.12 -13.49 4.46
CA ILE A 224 6.40 -13.66 5.90
C ILE A 224 5.92 -15.03 6.37
N VAL A 225 4.70 -15.43 6.02
CA VAL A 225 4.12 -16.74 6.40
C VAL A 225 4.97 -17.89 5.88
N ARG A 226 5.46 -17.81 4.64
CA ARG A 226 6.35 -18.82 4.06
C ARG A 226 7.75 -18.83 4.68
N GLN A 227 8.28 -17.66 5.06
CA GLN A 227 9.62 -17.51 5.62
C GLN A 227 9.70 -17.80 7.11
N TRP A 228 8.56 -17.76 7.80
CA TRP A 228 8.47 -17.99 9.24
C TRP A 228 7.24 -18.84 9.58
N PRO A 229 7.38 -20.19 9.65
CA PRO A 229 6.25 -21.07 9.95
C PRO A 229 5.67 -20.90 11.36
N GLU A 230 6.47 -20.44 12.33
CA GLU A 230 5.97 -20.12 13.67
C GLU A 230 5.20 -18.80 13.65
N ALA A 231 3.96 -18.85 14.09
CA ALA A 231 3.12 -17.65 14.15
C ALA A 231 3.65 -16.64 15.17
N PRO A 232 3.79 -15.34 14.82
CA PRO A 232 4.18 -14.32 15.78
C PRO A 232 3.07 -14.10 16.82
N THR A 233 3.46 -13.75 18.06
CA THR A 233 2.52 -13.36 19.10
C THR A 233 2.09 -11.89 18.97
N HIS A 234 2.99 -11.05 18.47
CA HIS A 234 2.80 -9.60 18.28
C HIS A 234 3.32 -9.18 16.91
N VAL A 235 2.61 -8.27 16.28
CA VAL A 235 2.98 -7.69 14.98
C VAL A 235 2.89 -6.18 15.08
N PHE A 236 4.01 -5.51 14.85
CA PHE A 236 4.10 -4.07 14.75
C PHE A 236 4.04 -3.68 13.27
N VAL A 237 3.16 -2.76 12.92
CA VAL A 237 2.99 -2.27 11.55
C VAL A 237 2.77 -0.76 11.57
N GLN A 238 3.52 -0.05 10.74
CA GLN A 238 3.32 1.38 10.58
C GLN A 238 2.06 1.68 9.77
N ALA A 239 1.39 2.79 10.09
CA ALA A 239 0.26 3.29 9.33
C ALA A 239 0.39 4.80 9.03
N GLY A 240 0.16 5.15 7.76
CA GLY A 240 -0.32 6.43 7.34
C GLY A 240 -1.83 6.35 7.18
N VAL A 241 -2.36 6.37 5.95
CA VAL A 241 -3.81 6.19 5.68
C VAL A 241 -4.36 4.80 6.05
N GLY A 242 -3.50 3.78 6.21
CA GLY A 242 -3.86 2.47 6.77
C GLY A 242 -3.78 1.27 5.83
N GLY A 243 -3.62 1.44 4.53
CA GLY A 243 -3.67 0.33 3.57
C GLY A 243 -2.68 -0.81 3.86
N LEU A 244 -1.44 -0.50 4.27
CA LEU A 244 -0.48 -1.54 4.68
C LEU A 244 -0.94 -2.26 5.95
N ALA A 245 -1.37 -1.51 6.96
CA ALA A 245 -1.82 -2.08 8.23
C ALA A 245 -3.04 -2.99 8.00
N ALA A 246 -4.00 -2.57 7.17
CA ALA A 246 -5.16 -3.39 6.79
C ALA A 246 -4.73 -4.69 6.09
N ALA A 247 -3.78 -4.63 5.15
CA ALA A 247 -3.27 -5.81 4.46
C ALA A 247 -2.58 -6.79 5.42
N VAL A 248 -1.69 -6.30 6.28
CA VAL A 248 -0.97 -7.12 7.26
C VAL A 248 -1.92 -7.74 8.27
N ILE A 249 -2.80 -6.94 8.86
CA ILE A 249 -3.76 -7.39 9.88
C ILE A 249 -4.75 -8.38 9.26
N GLY A 250 -5.36 -8.01 8.14
CA GLY A 250 -6.40 -8.80 7.49
C GLY A 250 -5.87 -10.15 7.02
N TYR A 251 -4.72 -10.16 6.35
CA TYR A 251 -4.17 -11.40 5.83
C TYR A 251 -3.70 -12.35 6.95
N LEU A 252 -2.91 -11.87 7.91
CA LEU A 252 -2.48 -12.72 9.04
C LEU A 252 -3.66 -13.21 9.89
N TRP A 253 -4.71 -12.38 10.07
CA TRP A 253 -5.92 -12.82 10.77
C TRP A 253 -6.64 -13.94 10.01
N ALA A 254 -6.64 -13.89 8.68
CA ALA A 254 -7.31 -14.90 7.86
C ALA A 254 -6.57 -16.24 7.84
N VAL A 255 -5.22 -16.22 7.80
CA VAL A 255 -4.42 -17.43 7.51
C VAL A 255 -3.79 -18.06 8.74
N LEU A 256 -3.56 -17.31 9.83
CA LEU A 256 -2.93 -17.87 11.03
C LEU A 256 -3.96 -18.56 11.92
N PRO A 257 -3.61 -19.74 12.49
CA PRO A 257 -4.49 -20.46 13.40
C PRO A 257 -4.78 -19.68 14.69
N LYS A 258 -3.86 -18.83 15.13
CA LYS A 258 -4.01 -17.94 16.28
C LYS A 258 -3.68 -16.51 15.87
N ARG A 259 -4.65 -15.61 16.00
CA ARG A 259 -4.51 -14.21 15.67
C ARG A 259 -3.51 -13.52 16.61
N PRO A 260 -2.45 -12.88 16.08
CA PRO A 260 -1.51 -12.08 16.87
C PRO A 260 -2.17 -10.86 17.53
N THR A 261 -1.47 -10.25 18.46
CA THR A 261 -1.76 -8.87 18.88
C THR A 261 -1.13 -7.94 17.85
N PHE A 262 -1.94 -7.11 17.20
CA PHE A 262 -1.47 -6.10 16.26
C PHE A 262 -1.29 -4.76 16.95
N ILE A 263 -0.16 -4.13 16.69
CA ILE A 263 0.20 -2.80 17.18
C ILE A 263 0.41 -1.90 15.97
N VAL A 264 -0.50 -0.95 15.78
CA VAL A 264 -0.38 0.08 14.74
C VAL A 264 0.50 1.19 15.28
N VAL A 265 1.51 1.59 14.50
CA VAL A 265 2.50 2.60 14.88
C VAL A 265 2.39 3.80 13.95
N GLU A 266 2.28 4.99 14.51
CA GLU A 266 2.19 6.25 13.78
C GLU A 266 2.96 7.37 14.48
N PRO A 267 3.34 8.47 13.80
CA PRO A 267 3.98 9.61 14.43
C PRO A 267 3.00 10.36 15.33
N ALA A 268 3.47 10.85 16.48
CA ALA A 268 2.65 11.63 17.40
C ALA A 268 2.05 12.91 16.79
N SER A 269 2.71 13.49 15.77
CA SER A 269 2.21 14.66 15.03
C SER A 269 1.21 14.32 13.93
N ALA A 270 1.01 13.03 13.63
CA ALA A 270 0.11 12.51 12.60
C ALA A 270 -0.68 11.31 13.16
N ASP A 271 -1.31 11.49 14.30
CA ASP A 271 -1.91 10.49 15.19
C ASP A 271 -3.38 10.16 14.84
N CYS A 272 -3.73 10.12 13.56
CA CYS A 272 -5.13 9.93 13.13
C CYS A 272 -5.71 8.57 13.55
N TRP A 273 -4.89 7.52 13.66
CA TRP A 273 -5.33 6.21 14.16
C TRP A 273 -5.60 6.22 15.65
N PHE A 274 -4.73 6.88 16.43
CA PHE A 274 -4.89 7.05 17.87
C PHE A 274 -6.17 7.83 18.18
N GLN A 275 -6.38 8.98 17.52
CA GLN A 275 -7.58 9.79 17.69
C GLN A 275 -8.85 9.04 17.27
N SER A 276 -8.81 8.31 16.15
CA SER A 276 -9.93 7.49 15.69
C SER A 276 -10.26 6.37 16.69
N ASN A 277 -9.23 5.77 17.32
CA ASN A 277 -9.44 4.77 18.36
C ASN A 277 -10.10 5.36 19.61
N LEU A 278 -9.65 6.51 20.07
CA LEU A 278 -10.23 7.19 21.23
C LEU A 278 -11.70 7.57 20.99
N LEU A 279 -11.98 8.16 19.83
CA LEU A 279 -13.32 8.66 19.50
C LEU A 279 -14.28 7.56 18.99
N GLY A 280 -13.74 6.42 18.56
CA GLY A 280 -14.54 5.32 18.03
C GLY A 280 -15.11 5.52 16.64
N LYS A 281 -14.62 6.48 15.92
CA LYS A 281 -14.96 6.83 14.54
C LYS A 281 -13.75 7.46 13.86
N PRO A 282 -13.71 7.52 12.53
CA PRO A 282 -12.67 8.26 11.81
C PRO A 282 -12.50 9.67 12.35
N ALA A 283 -11.27 10.05 12.62
CA ALA A 283 -10.90 11.35 13.17
C ALA A 283 -9.62 11.88 12.53
N LEU A 284 -9.51 13.20 12.49
CA LEU A 284 -8.29 13.88 12.06
C LEU A 284 -7.20 13.73 13.12
N ALA A 285 -5.95 13.74 12.68
CA ALA A 285 -4.80 13.85 13.57
C ALA A 285 -4.88 15.14 14.40
N SER A 286 -4.43 15.05 15.65
CA SER A 286 -4.38 16.22 16.57
C SER A 286 -3.27 17.20 16.19
N GLY A 287 -2.21 16.71 15.53
CA GLY A 287 -1.05 17.50 15.10
C GLY A 287 -1.15 17.99 13.66
N ASN A 288 -0.09 18.67 13.23
CA ASN A 288 0.05 19.26 11.89
C ASN A 288 0.66 18.30 10.84
N ALA A 289 0.88 17.05 11.20
CA ALA A 289 1.57 16.01 10.42
C ALA A 289 3.04 16.36 10.06
N ASP A 290 3.68 17.27 10.78
CA ASP A 290 5.11 17.54 10.63
C ASP A 290 5.93 16.42 11.30
N THR A 291 6.56 15.59 10.48
CA THR A 291 7.32 14.42 10.93
C THR A 291 8.43 14.07 9.96
N GLN A 292 9.55 13.57 10.48
CA GLN A 292 10.64 12.99 9.68
C GLN A 292 10.18 11.71 8.94
N MET A 293 9.15 11.04 9.43
CA MET A 293 8.53 9.87 8.80
C MET A 293 7.53 10.30 7.71
N GLY A 294 8.02 11.01 6.67
CA GLY A 294 7.17 11.62 5.65
C GLY A 294 6.19 10.67 4.93
N GLY A 295 6.45 9.37 4.91
CA GLY A 295 5.51 8.36 4.39
C GLY A 295 4.32 8.09 5.32
N LEU A 296 4.35 8.58 6.56
CA LEU A 296 3.29 8.45 7.57
C LEU A 296 2.63 9.79 7.90
N ALA A 297 2.98 10.87 7.20
CA ALA A 297 2.46 12.22 7.42
C ALA A 297 1.01 12.34 6.90
N CYS A 298 0.09 11.60 7.50
CA CYS A 298 -1.32 11.56 7.11
C CYS A 298 -2.18 12.21 8.20
N ARG A 299 -3.14 13.02 7.79
CA ARG A 299 -4.05 13.69 8.73
C ARG A 299 -5.32 12.93 8.99
N GLU A 300 -5.67 11.98 8.11
CA GLU A 300 -6.89 11.17 8.22
C GLU A 300 -6.64 9.74 7.73
N ILE A 301 -7.48 8.83 8.20
CA ILE A 301 -7.47 7.42 7.77
C ILE A 301 -8.25 7.25 6.47
N SER A 302 -7.90 6.23 5.66
CA SER A 302 -8.74 5.82 4.54
C SER A 302 -10.03 5.18 5.05
N PRO A 303 -11.21 5.47 4.44
CA PRO A 303 -12.47 4.85 4.82
C PRO A 303 -12.53 3.33 4.66
N VAL A 304 -11.73 2.78 3.75
CA VAL A 304 -11.60 1.33 3.49
C VAL A 304 -10.33 0.80 4.09
#